data_e41e33179191e09c7dde8476b0009bc3
#
_entry.id   e41e33179191e09c7dde8476b0009bc3
#
_cell.length_a   1.000
_cell.length_b   1.000
_cell.length_c   1.000
_cell.angle_alpha   90.00
_cell.angle_beta   90.00
_cell.angle_gamma   90.00
#
_symmetry.space_group_name_H-M   'P 1'
#
loop_
_entity.id
_entity.type
_entity.pdbx_description
1 polymer ?
#
loop_
_entity_poly.entity_id
_entity_poly.type
_entity_poly.pdbx_seq_one_letter_code
_entity_poly.pdbx_strand_id
1 'polypeptide(L)'
;MKKYLPAAFLAIICVIVILAAAGKYLIYSDPVEPVDVIAVLSGNDESRIREAAELYHKGISYNIILSKTSQTFGENELPYTMLQKEMLDDLNIPGGAVYISEVTAKNTGQEASGIKKRMYDLGYYSVMVVTDAWHTRRVKMIFLDSFKNTPFRVYVHPVPNSGYNKYFWWLSADGWKNTVSEYIRILGFIIKRDTNIPDYPNF
;
A
#
# COMPACT_ATOMS: atom_id res chain seq x y z
N MET A 1 -49.35 5.60 6.36
CA MET A 1 -48.22 5.20 5.50
C MET A 1 -47.48 6.38 4.85
N LYS A 2 -48.17 7.43 4.31
CA LYS A 2 -47.49 8.56 3.63
C LYS A 2 -46.54 9.45 4.51
N LYS A 3 -46.76 9.48 5.84
CA LYS A 3 -45.96 10.32 6.77
C LYS A 3 -44.48 9.86 6.96
N TYR A 4 -44.19 8.57 6.75
CA TYR A 4 -42.83 8.01 6.98
C TYR A 4 -41.97 7.96 5.73
N LEU A 5 -42.53 8.24 4.55
CA LEU A 5 -41.82 8.17 3.27
C LEU A 5 -40.63 9.14 3.20
N PRO A 6 -40.75 10.43 3.62
CA PRO A 6 -39.60 11.35 3.59
C PRO A 6 -38.52 10.97 4.61
N ALA A 7 -38.89 10.43 5.76
CA ALA A 7 -37.92 9.97 6.77
C ALA A 7 -37.13 8.73 6.29
N ALA A 8 -37.80 7.77 5.64
CA ALA A 8 -37.14 6.62 5.05
C ALA A 8 -36.19 7.01 3.92
N PHE A 9 -36.59 7.95 3.06
CA PHE A 9 -35.75 8.46 1.98
C PHE A 9 -34.49 9.17 2.53
N LEU A 10 -34.64 10.01 3.56
CA LEU A 10 -33.53 10.66 4.22
C LEU A 10 -32.56 9.63 4.85
N ALA A 11 -33.09 8.60 5.51
CA ALA A 11 -32.27 7.54 6.09
C ALA A 11 -31.43 6.81 5.03
N ILE A 12 -32.00 6.49 3.87
CA ILE A 12 -31.28 5.87 2.76
C ILE A 12 -30.13 6.78 2.27
N ILE A 13 -30.41 8.08 2.09
CA ILE A 13 -29.36 9.05 1.70
C ILE A 13 -28.24 9.07 2.75
N CYS A 14 -28.56 9.13 4.03
CA CYS A 14 -27.57 9.10 5.10
C CYS A 14 -26.69 7.84 5.04
N VAL A 15 -27.29 6.66 4.83
CA VAL A 15 -26.54 5.42 4.68
C VAL A 15 -25.59 5.47 3.47
N ILE A 16 -26.07 5.92 2.31
CA ILE A 16 -25.22 6.06 1.11
C ILE A 16 -24.05 7.00 1.37
N VAL A 17 -24.28 8.14 2.01
CA VAL A 17 -23.23 9.10 2.35
C VAL A 17 -22.19 8.50 3.31
N ILE A 18 -22.65 7.75 4.34
CA ILE A 18 -21.75 7.08 5.28
C ILE A 18 -20.89 6.03 4.56
N LEU A 19 -21.49 5.21 3.69
CA LEU A 19 -20.76 4.20 2.92
C LEU A 19 -19.75 4.84 1.98
N ALA A 20 -20.13 5.90 1.26
CA ALA A 20 -19.22 6.64 0.38
C ALA A 20 -18.04 7.27 1.18
N ALA A 21 -18.34 7.86 2.32
CA ALA A 21 -17.33 8.44 3.21
C ALA A 21 -16.36 7.36 3.73
N ALA A 22 -16.87 6.17 4.08
CA ALA A 22 -16.05 5.05 4.52
C ALA A 22 -15.05 4.61 3.44
N GLY A 23 -15.48 4.40 2.19
CA GLY A 23 -14.57 4.05 1.10
C GLY A 23 -13.56 5.16 0.79
N LYS A 24 -13.99 6.41 0.78
CA LYS A 24 -13.11 7.55 0.56
C LYS A 24 -12.05 7.70 1.67
N TYR A 25 -12.41 7.44 2.91
CA TYR A 25 -11.48 7.53 4.05
C TYR A 25 -10.29 6.58 3.91
N LEU A 26 -10.46 5.39 3.35
CA LEU A 26 -9.37 4.44 3.17
C LEU A 26 -8.30 4.93 2.19
N ILE A 27 -8.67 5.77 1.23
CA ILE A 27 -7.73 6.28 0.23
C ILE A 27 -6.99 7.49 0.79
N TYR A 28 -5.69 7.33 0.91
CA TYR A 28 -4.75 8.38 1.26
C TYR A 28 -3.73 8.54 0.14
N SER A 29 -3.37 9.77 -0.19
CA SER A 29 -2.34 10.08 -1.18
C SER A 29 -1.54 11.28 -0.73
N ASP A 30 -0.23 11.15 -0.71
CA ASP A 30 0.68 12.29 -0.60
C ASP A 30 0.87 12.95 -1.97
N PRO A 31 1.39 14.19 -2.04
CA PRO A 31 1.85 14.79 -3.29
C PRO A 31 2.89 13.91 -3.98
N VAL A 32 2.82 13.87 -5.33
CA VAL A 32 3.82 13.18 -6.13
C VAL A 32 4.98 14.15 -6.37
N GLU A 33 6.10 13.88 -5.75
CA GLU A 33 7.34 14.67 -5.87
C GLU A 33 8.55 13.76 -5.98
N PRO A 34 9.70 14.24 -6.48
CA PRO A 34 10.91 13.43 -6.60
C PRO A 34 11.35 12.84 -5.26
N VAL A 35 11.70 11.57 -5.27
CA VAL A 35 12.18 10.80 -4.11
C VAL A 35 13.42 9.98 -4.49
N ASP A 36 14.17 9.50 -3.49
CA ASP A 36 15.35 8.66 -3.75
C ASP A 36 14.95 7.27 -4.27
N VAL A 37 13.79 6.74 -3.82
CA VAL A 37 13.35 5.40 -4.21
C VAL A 37 11.84 5.25 -4.23
N ILE A 38 11.31 4.45 -5.16
CA ILE A 38 9.95 3.97 -5.19
C ILE A 38 9.92 2.58 -4.54
N ALA A 39 9.08 2.36 -3.54
CA ALA A 39 8.91 1.05 -2.91
C ALA A 39 7.58 0.42 -3.32
N VAL A 40 7.62 -0.82 -3.83
CA VAL A 40 6.43 -1.57 -4.23
C VAL A 40 6.10 -2.59 -3.14
N LEU A 41 4.93 -2.45 -2.51
CA LEU A 41 4.44 -3.43 -1.54
C LEU A 41 3.90 -4.68 -2.24
N SER A 42 3.96 -5.81 -1.55
CA SER A 42 3.40 -7.08 -2.04
C SER A 42 1.87 -7.04 -2.12
N GLY A 43 1.27 -7.80 -3.04
CA GLY A 43 -0.19 -7.95 -3.19
C GLY A 43 -0.65 -7.97 -4.64
N ASN A 44 -1.38 -6.95 -5.13
CA ASN A 44 -1.82 -6.84 -6.52
C ASN A 44 -0.66 -6.36 -7.40
N ASP A 45 0.24 -7.28 -7.70
CA ASP A 45 1.56 -6.96 -8.22
C ASP A 45 1.53 -6.32 -9.60
N GLU A 46 0.68 -6.78 -10.53
CA GLU A 46 0.63 -6.22 -11.88
C GLU A 46 0.34 -4.71 -11.87
N SER A 47 -0.69 -4.30 -11.15
CA SER A 47 -1.07 -2.89 -11.08
C SER A 47 -0.01 -2.05 -10.36
N ARG A 48 0.59 -2.58 -9.30
CA ARG A 48 1.61 -1.87 -8.51
C ARG A 48 2.93 -1.74 -9.26
N ILE A 49 3.34 -2.80 -9.97
CA ILE A 49 4.55 -2.81 -10.80
C ILE A 49 4.40 -1.82 -11.97
N ARG A 50 3.25 -1.81 -12.66
CA ARG A 50 2.97 -0.85 -13.73
C ARG A 50 3.03 0.58 -13.23
N GLU A 51 2.40 0.87 -12.09
CA GLU A 51 2.42 2.22 -11.50
C GLU A 51 3.83 2.64 -11.08
N ALA A 52 4.62 1.73 -10.49
CA ALA A 52 6.01 2.01 -10.14
C ALA A 52 6.86 2.30 -11.37
N ALA A 53 6.67 1.57 -12.47
CA ALA A 53 7.35 1.83 -13.75
C ALA A 53 6.92 3.18 -14.34
N GLU A 54 5.63 3.55 -14.27
CA GLU A 54 5.18 4.87 -14.70
C GLU A 54 5.82 6.00 -13.90
N LEU A 55 5.91 5.87 -12.58
CA LEU A 55 6.57 6.85 -11.72
C LEU A 55 8.07 6.95 -12.03
N TYR A 56 8.72 5.82 -12.31
CA TYR A 56 10.12 5.79 -12.76
C TYR A 56 10.29 6.57 -14.06
N HIS A 57 9.49 6.29 -15.09
CA HIS A 57 9.57 6.97 -16.38
C HIS A 57 9.20 8.46 -16.32
N LYS A 58 8.37 8.87 -15.35
CA LYS A 58 8.09 10.27 -15.03
C LYS A 58 9.25 10.97 -14.29
N GLY A 59 10.33 10.23 -13.94
CA GLY A 59 11.48 10.79 -13.24
C GLY A 59 11.24 11.07 -11.75
N ILE A 60 10.22 10.44 -11.14
CA ILE A 60 9.95 10.57 -9.71
C ILE A 60 11.05 9.91 -8.89
N SER A 61 11.57 8.78 -9.36
CA SER A 61 12.82 8.17 -8.89
C SER A 61 13.41 7.28 -9.98
N TYR A 62 14.71 7.08 -9.92
CA TYR A 62 15.42 6.13 -10.77
C TYR A 62 15.80 4.83 -10.03
N ASN A 63 15.17 4.56 -8.90
CA ASN A 63 15.40 3.39 -8.08
C ASN A 63 14.07 2.80 -7.62
N ILE A 64 13.96 1.46 -7.61
CA ILE A 64 12.79 0.73 -7.14
C ILE A 64 13.22 -0.31 -6.09
N ILE A 65 12.51 -0.38 -4.97
CA ILE A 65 12.64 -1.47 -3.99
C ILE A 65 11.38 -2.35 -4.06
N LEU A 66 11.57 -3.64 -4.32
CA LEU A 66 10.52 -4.64 -4.24
C LEU A 66 10.47 -5.23 -2.83
N SER A 67 9.28 -5.34 -2.27
CA SER A 67 9.06 -5.98 -0.98
C SER A 67 9.16 -7.49 -1.10
N LYS A 68 10.13 -8.10 -0.40
CA LYS A 68 10.30 -9.56 -0.39
C LYS A 68 9.26 -10.21 0.51
N THR A 69 8.59 -11.24 0.01
CA THR A 69 7.69 -12.10 0.78
C THR A 69 8.09 -13.56 0.63
N SER A 70 7.41 -14.45 1.35
CA SER A 70 7.57 -15.91 1.18
C SER A 70 6.79 -16.47 -0.02
N GLN A 71 6.17 -15.61 -0.83
CA GLN A 71 5.46 -16.05 -2.03
C GLN A 71 6.44 -16.56 -3.08
N THR A 72 6.06 -17.65 -3.73
CA THR A 72 6.77 -18.28 -4.83
C THR A 72 5.87 -18.40 -6.05
N PHE A 73 6.45 -18.66 -7.21
CA PHE A 73 5.72 -18.87 -8.46
C PHE A 73 6.36 -20.01 -9.29
N GLY A 74 5.57 -20.59 -10.18
CA GLY A 74 6.01 -21.69 -11.05
C GLY A 74 6.19 -23.02 -10.32
N GLU A 75 6.46 -24.08 -11.08
CA GLU A 75 6.66 -25.44 -10.55
C GLU A 75 7.95 -25.56 -9.71
N ASN A 76 8.92 -24.68 -9.94
CA ASN A 76 10.20 -24.65 -9.24
C ASN A 76 10.21 -23.78 -7.99
N GLU A 77 9.05 -23.29 -7.53
CA GLU A 77 8.89 -22.44 -6.35
C GLU A 77 9.86 -21.23 -6.30
N LEU A 78 10.07 -20.58 -7.44
CA LEU A 78 10.96 -19.42 -7.52
C LEU A 78 10.41 -18.24 -6.70
N PRO A 79 11.27 -17.43 -6.06
CA PRO A 79 10.83 -16.25 -5.32
C PRO A 79 9.99 -15.31 -6.20
N TYR A 80 8.87 -14.88 -5.71
CA TYR A 80 7.93 -14.03 -6.46
C TYR A 80 8.55 -12.71 -6.94
N THR A 81 9.54 -12.20 -6.21
CA THR A 81 10.33 -11.03 -6.63
C THR A 81 11.10 -11.21 -7.94
N MET A 82 11.33 -12.46 -8.38
CA MET A 82 11.92 -12.70 -9.70
C MET A 82 10.93 -12.38 -10.81
N LEU A 83 9.67 -12.83 -10.67
CA LEU A 83 8.60 -12.48 -11.60
C LEU A 83 8.38 -10.96 -11.64
N GLN A 84 8.39 -10.31 -10.48
CA GLN A 84 8.26 -8.85 -10.42
C GLN A 84 9.42 -8.13 -11.14
N LYS A 85 10.64 -8.68 -11.09
CA LYS A 85 11.78 -8.14 -11.85
C LYS A 85 11.60 -8.34 -13.35
N GLU A 86 11.13 -9.49 -13.79
CA GLU A 86 10.81 -9.74 -15.22
C GLU A 86 9.75 -8.74 -15.70
N MET A 87 8.68 -8.54 -14.93
CA MET A 87 7.66 -7.54 -15.27
C MET A 87 8.22 -6.12 -15.37
N LEU A 88 9.18 -5.75 -14.53
CA LEU A 88 9.85 -4.44 -14.62
C LEU A 88 10.77 -4.34 -15.83
N ASP A 89 11.48 -5.41 -16.17
CA ASP A 89 12.32 -5.49 -17.38
C ASP A 89 11.49 -5.32 -18.66
N ASP A 90 10.35 -6.02 -18.73
CA ASP A 90 9.36 -5.87 -19.81
C ASP A 90 8.82 -4.42 -19.94
N LEU A 91 8.82 -3.70 -18.84
CA LEU A 91 8.45 -2.27 -18.80
C LEU A 91 9.65 -1.33 -18.99
N ASN A 92 10.80 -1.85 -19.46
CA ASN A 92 12.03 -1.12 -19.73
C ASN A 92 12.64 -0.44 -18.48
N ILE A 93 12.55 -1.08 -17.32
CA ILE A 93 13.25 -0.67 -16.11
C ILE A 93 14.58 -1.43 -16.00
N PRO A 94 15.74 -0.76 -16.00
CA PRO A 94 17.03 -1.42 -15.91
C PRO A 94 17.15 -2.27 -14.64
N GLY A 95 17.63 -3.51 -14.74
CA GLY A 95 17.80 -4.40 -13.59
C GLY A 95 18.69 -3.84 -12.47
N GLY A 96 19.65 -2.97 -12.81
CA GLY A 96 20.48 -2.26 -11.84
C GLY A 96 19.76 -1.20 -11.01
N ALA A 97 18.56 -0.79 -11.44
CA ALA A 97 17.69 0.14 -10.70
C ALA A 97 16.77 -0.58 -9.70
N VAL A 98 16.71 -1.93 -9.72
CA VAL A 98 15.74 -2.72 -8.96
C VAL A 98 16.42 -3.47 -7.82
N TYR A 99 16.08 -3.07 -6.60
CA TYR A 99 16.54 -3.66 -5.35
C TYR A 99 15.45 -4.54 -4.74
N ILE A 100 15.83 -5.47 -3.87
CA ILE A 100 14.90 -6.30 -3.10
C ILE A 100 15.14 -6.00 -1.63
N SER A 101 14.06 -5.86 -0.83
CA SER A 101 14.19 -5.76 0.62
C SER A 101 14.76 -7.07 1.19
N GLU A 102 15.59 -6.97 2.24
CA GLU A 102 16.25 -8.16 2.81
C GLU A 102 15.32 -8.98 3.69
N VAL A 103 14.35 -8.33 4.31
CA VAL A 103 13.39 -8.96 5.22
C VAL A 103 12.31 -9.68 4.42
N THR A 104 12.14 -10.98 4.66
CA THR A 104 11.00 -11.73 4.13
C THR A 104 9.76 -11.38 4.95
N ALA A 105 8.94 -10.49 4.41
CA ALA A 105 7.80 -9.90 5.11
C ALA A 105 6.58 -10.83 5.11
N LYS A 106 5.90 -10.91 6.26
CA LYS A 106 4.62 -11.60 6.46
C LYS A 106 3.46 -10.61 6.64
N ASN A 107 3.76 -9.34 6.83
CA ASN A 107 2.77 -8.26 7.05
C ASN A 107 3.38 -6.91 6.66
N THR A 108 2.52 -5.89 6.54
CA THR A 108 2.91 -4.54 6.10
C THR A 108 3.94 -3.85 7.01
N GLY A 109 3.98 -4.17 8.28
CA GLY A 109 4.99 -3.59 9.17
C GLY A 109 6.38 -4.18 8.94
N GLN A 110 6.46 -5.49 8.65
CA GLN A 110 7.72 -6.11 8.25
C GLN A 110 8.17 -5.62 6.87
N GLU A 111 7.24 -5.34 5.95
CA GLU A 111 7.56 -4.66 4.68
C GLU A 111 8.17 -3.29 4.95
N ALA A 112 7.55 -2.48 5.80
CA ALA A 112 8.06 -1.16 6.18
C ALA A 112 9.46 -1.24 6.80
N SER A 113 9.70 -2.21 7.69
CA SER A 113 11.01 -2.43 8.31
C SER A 113 12.07 -2.86 7.29
N GLY A 114 11.72 -3.77 6.37
CA GLY A 114 12.62 -4.23 5.32
C GLY A 114 12.99 -3.14 4.33
N ILE A 115 12.02 -2.31 3.94
CA ILE A 115 12.25 -1.15 3.07
C ILE A 115 13.13 -0.12 3.80
N LYS A 116 12.83 0.19 5.06
CA LYS A 116 13.64 1.10 5.89
C LYS A 116 15.09 0.67 5.97
N LYS A 117 15.34 -0.62 6.24
CA LYS A 117 16.70 -1.17 6.27
C LYS A 117 17.39 -1.00 4.93
N ARG A 118 16.74 -1.38 3.82
CA ARG A 118 17.32 -1.25 2.48
C ARG A 118 17.63 0.21 2.12
N MET A 119 16.76 1.16 2.50
CA MET A 119 17.03 2.59 2.33
C MET A 119 18.29 3.03 3.09
N TYR A 120 18.43 2.58 4.33
CA TYR A 120 19.61 2.88 5.14
C TYR A 120 20.89 2.35 4.48
N ASP A 121 20.87 1.10 4.01
CA ASP A 121 22.04 0.46 3.35
C ASP A 121 22.43 1.14 2.03
N LEU A 122 21.46 1.74 1.34
CA LEU A 122 21.66 2.46 0.07
C LEU A 122 21.90 3.97 0.24
N GLY A 123 21.79 4.50 1.45
CA GLY A 123 21.93 5.93 1.72
C GLY A 123 20.76 6.78 1.21
N TYR A 124 19.56 6.23 1.08
CA TYR A 124 18.34 6.92 0.66
C TYR A 124 17.58 7.49 1.85
N TYR A 125 16.98 8.68 1.67
CA TYR A 125 16.29 9.43 2.72
C TYR A 125 14.81 9.67 2.43
N SER A 126 14.35 9.39 1.21
CA SER A 126 12.95 9.59 0.82
C SER A 126 12.44 8.41 0.00
N VAL A 127 11.19 7.98 0.30
CA VAL A 127 10.55 6.86 -0.38
C VAL A 127 9.11 7.17 -0.74
N MET A 128 8.71 6.81 -1.97
CA MET A 128 7.31 6.77 -2.38
C MET A 128 6.83 5.33 -2.38
N VAL A 129 5.90 5.02 -1.50
CA VAL A 129 5.35 3.68 -1.31
C VAL A 129 4.12 3.50 -2.20
N VAL A 130 4.20 2.58 -3.15
CA VAL A 130 3.13 2.26 -4.10
C VAL A 130 2.32 1.05 -3.61
N THR A 131 1.01 1.23 -3.50
CA THR A 131 0.08 0.18 -3.06
C THR A 131 -1.35 0.44 -3.56
N ASP A 132 -2.25 -0.54 -3.40
CA ASP A 132 -3.64 -0.38 -3.80
C ASP A 132 -4.34 0.76 -3.06
N ALA A 133 -5.28 1.43 -3.75
CA ALA A 133 -5.95 2.61 -3.23
C ALA A 133 -6.59 2.39 -1.86
N TRP A 134 -7.32 1.30 -1.67
CA TRP A 134 -8.00 0.99 -0.38
C TRP A 134 -7.02 0.68 0.77
N HIS A 135 -5.77 0.35 0.46
CA HIS A 135 -4.75 -0.01 1.43
C HIS A 135 -3.92 1.18 1.92
N THR A 136 -3.93 2.30 1.20
CA THR A 136 -3.02 3.43 1.42
C THR A 136 -3.13 4.06 2.81
N ARG A 137 -4.33 4.16 3.41
CA ARG A 137 -4.52 4.71 4.75
C ARG A 137 -3.75 3.91 5.80
N ARG A 138 -3.88 2.59 5.80
CA ARG A 138 -3.19 1.72 6.74
C ARG A 138 -1.68 1.70 6.49
N VAL A 139 -1.25 1.68 5.23
CA VAL A 139 0.17 1.81 4.87
C VAL A 139 0.76 3.09 5.44
N LYS A 140 0.09 4.25 5.25
CA LYS A 140 0.58 5.52 5.81
C LYS A 140 0.76 5.46 7.32
N MET A 141 -0.22 4.92 8.04
CA MET A 141 -0.15 4.79 9.50
C MET A 141 1.02 3.92 9.95
N ILE A 142 1.19 2.75 9.33
CA ILE A 142 2.24 1.79 9.68
C ILE A 142 3.63 2.34 9.34
N PHE A 143 3.79 2.92 8.15
CA PHE A 143 5.07 3.49 7.74
C PHE A 143 5.49 4.67 8.60
N LEU A 144 4.57 5.60 8.92
CA LEU A 144 4.88 6.70 9.83
C LEU A 144 5.30 6.19 11.23
N ASP A 145 4.68 5.12 11.73
CA ASP A 145 5.08 4.53 13.01
C ASP A 145 6.44 3.82 12.90
N SER A 146 6.66 3.04 11.85
CA SER A 146 7.93 2.34 11.62
C SER A 146 9.11 3.29 11.38
N PHE A 147 8.87 4.45 10.77
CA PHE A 147 9.88 5.44 10.40
C PHE A 147 10.00 6.58 11.42
N LYS A 148 9.25 6.55 12.51
CA LYS A 148 9.36 7.56 13.56
C LYS A 148 10.79 7.62 14.11
N ASN A 149 11.24 8.82 14.48
CA ASN A 149 12.59 9.09 14.99
C ASN A 149 13.73 8.76 14.00
N THR A 150 13.45 8.73 12.71
CA THR A 150 14.44 8.62 11.65
C THR A 150 14.41 9.86 10.75
N PRO A 151 15.48 10.16 10.00
CA PRO A 151 15.49 11.28 9.06
C PRO A 151 14.72 10.99 7.76
N PHE A 152 14.15 9.80 7.61
CA PHE A 152 13.52 9.36 6.37
C PHE A 152 12.14 9.98 6.16
N ARG A 153 11.86 10.37 4.92
CA ARG A 153 10.56 10.89 4.47
C ARG A 153 9.79 9.83 3.73
N VAL A 154 8.53 9.64 4.10
CA VAL A 154 7.64 8.63 3.52
C VAL A 154 6.45 9.28 2.85
N TYR A 155 6.29 9.02 1.57
CA TYR A 155 5.14 9.36 0.74
C TYR A 155 4.40 8.09 0.36
N VAL A 156 3.08 8.14 0.31
CA VAL A 156 2.24 7.00 -0.10
C VAL A 156 1.47 7.37 -1.35
N HIS A 157 1.55 6.52 -2.34
CA HIS A 157 0.92 6.69 -3.63
C HIS A 157 -0.06 5.55 -3.93
N PRO A 158 -1.35 5.84 -4.15
CA PRO A 158 -2.34 4.85 -4.54
C PRO A 158 -2.18 4.48 -6.02
N VAL A 159 -2.26 3.19 -6.33
CA VAL A 159 -2.44 2.74 -7.71
C VAL A 159 -3.78 3.28 -8.26
N PRO A 160 -3.79 4.07 -9.35
CA PRO A 160 -4.99 4.73 -9.84
C PRO A 160 -6.10 3.77 -10.26
N ASN A 161 -5.75 2.67 -10.93
CA ASN A 161 -6.68 1.69 -11.49
C ASN A 161 -6.68 0.36 -10.71
N SER A 162 -6.74 0.44 -9.40
CA SER A 162 -6.73 -0.73 -8.52
C SER A 162 -8.04 -1.55 -8.51
N GLY A 163 -9.02 -1.20 -9.35
CA GLY A 163 -10.34 -1.84 -9.38
C GLY A 163 -11.28 -1.46 -8.22
N TYR A 164 -10.85 -0.57 -7.32
CA TYR A 164 -11.63 -0.16 -6.16
C TYR A 164 -12.41 1.14 -6.42
N ASN A 165 -13.75 1.05 -6.37
CA ASN A 165 -14.60 2.24 -6.44
C ASN A 165 -14.89 2.78 -5.05
N LYS A 166 -14.25 3.86 -4.67
CA LYS A 166 -14.38 4.49 -3.31
C LYS A 166 -15.79 4.96 -2.95
N TYR A 167 -16.65 5.23 -3.95
CA TYR A 167 -18.00 5.73 -3.71
C TYR A 167 -19.07 4.64 -3.77
N PHE A 168 -18.79 3.53 -4.48
CA PHE A 168 -19.73 2.44 -4.72
C PHE A 168 -19.15 1.07 -4.40
N TRP A 169 -18.17 1.00 -3.48
CA TRP A 169 -17.50 -0.24 -3.08
C TRP A 169 -18.49 -1.31 -2.58
N TRP A 170 -19.60 -0.88 -1.97
CA TRP A 170 -20.63 -1.78 -1.45
C TRP A 170 -21.44 -2.50 -2.54
N LEU A 171 -21.28 -2.14 -3.81
CA LEU A 171 -21.93 -2.81 -4.93
C LEU A 171 -21.14 -4.03 -5.44
N SER A 172 -19.98 -4.35 -4.86
CA SER A 172 -19.18 -5.50 -5.25
C SER A 172 -18.70 -6.31 -4.04
N ALA A 173 -18.55 -7.62 -4.22
CA ALA A 173 -18.01 -8.51 -3.17
C ALA A 173 -16.58 -8.14 -2.77
N ASP A 174 -15.72 -7.81 -3.76
CA ASP A 174 -14.35 -7.39 -3.51
C ASP A 174 -14.29 -6.05 -2.77
N GLY A 175 -15.20 -5.12 -3.10
CA GLY A 175 -15.32 -3.86 -2.37
C GLY A 175 -15.64 -4.07 -0.89
N TRP A 176 -16.58 -4.96 -0.55
CA TRP A 176 -16.87 -5.35 0.83
C TRP A 176 -15.67 -6.00 1.50
N LYS A 177 -15.06 -7.01 0.87
CA LYS A 177 -13.89 -7.70 1.38
C LYS A 177 -12.76 -6.72 1.69
N ASN A 178 -12.40 -5.86 0.74
CA ASN A 178 -11.31 -4.91 0.88
C ASN A 178 -11.61 -3.87 1.95
N THR A 179 -12.79 -3.24 1.91
CA THR A 179 -13.15 -2.17 2.86
C THR A 179 -13.22 -2.69 4.29
N VAL A 180 -13.98 -3.76 4.53
CA VAL A 180 -14.17 -4.29 5.88
C VAL A 180 -12.87 -4.83 6.45
N SER A 181 -12.09 -5.57 5.66
CA SER A 181 -10.80 -6.10 6.12
C SER A 181 -9.81 -4.99 6.48
N GLU A 182 -9.79 -3.88 5.72
CA GLU A 182 -8.91 -2.75 6.04
C GLU A 182 -9.31 -2.04 7.35
N TYR A 183 -10.60 -1.83 7.59
CA TYR A 183 -11.06 -1.27 8.87
C TYR A 183 -10.70 -2.17 10.05
N ILE A 184 -10.88 -3.49 9.93
CA ILE A 184 -10.49 -4.44 10.98
C ILE A 184 -8.97 -4.36 11.23
N ARG A 185 -8.17 -4.31 10.17
CA ARG A 185 -6.70 -4.23 10.27
C ARG A 185 -6.22 -2.89 10.82
N ILE A 186 -6.88 -1.78 10.46
CA ILE A 186 -6.59 -0.45 11.03
C ILE A 186 -6.89 -0.46 12.53
N LEU A 187 -8.05 -0.98 12.94
CA LEU A 187 -8.41 -1.09 14.35
C LEU A 187 -7.41 -1.98 15.12
N GLY A 188 -7.04 -3.12 14.54
CA GLY A 188 -6.01 -4.00 15.11
C GLY A 188 -4.66 -3.29 15.27
N PHE A 189 -4.23 -2.49 14.29
CA PHE A 189 -3.01 -1.70 14.39
C PHE A 189 -3.07 -0.65 15.51
N ILE A 190 -4.20 0.07 15.64
CA ILE A 190 -4.38 1.08 16.68
C ILE A 190 -4.32 0.44 18.07
N ILE A 191 -5.06 -0.66 18.28
CA ILE A 191 -5.08 -1.38 19.56
C ILE A 191 -3.68 -1.88 19.94
N LYS A 192 -2.96 -2.50 19.01
CA LYS A 192 -1.59 -3.00 19.26
C LYS A 192 -0.61 -1.88 19.60
N ARG A 193 -0.70 -0.75 18.90
CA ARG A 193 0.12 0.42 19.16
C ARG A 193 -0.10 0.96 20.58
N ASP A 194 -1.36 1.04 21.02
CA ASP A 194 -1.70 1.56 22.34
C ASP A 194 -1.27 0.58 23.49
N THR A 195 -1.19 -0.71 23.20
CA THR A 195 -0.78 -1.74 24.19
C THR A 195 0.72 -2.00 24.21
N ASN A 196 1.53 -1.29 23.42
CA ASN A 196 2.99 -1.47 23.31
C ASN A 196 3.46 -2.90 23.08
N ILE A 197 2.66 -3.73 22.41
CA ILE A 197 3.05 -5.10 22.04
C ILE A 197 4.03 -5.02 20.88
N PRO A 198 5.32 -5.38 21.04
CA PRO A 198 6.30 -5.29 19.98
C PRO A 198 6.02 -6.35 18.91
N ASP A 199 5.59 -5.92 17.71
CA ASP A 199 5.37 -6.81 16.55
C ASP A 199 6.60 -6.88 15.63
N TYR A 200 7.64 -6.08 15.90
CA TYR A 200 8.79 -5.94 15.01
C TYR A 200 10.08 -6.06 15.79
N PRO A 201 11.02 -6.92 15.36
CA PRO A 201 12.34 -6.88 15.94
C PRO A 201 12.92 -5.47 15.76
N ASN A 202 13.39 -4.90 16.84
CA ASN A 202 14.20 -3.69 16.80
C ASN A 202 15.53 -4.08 16.13
N PHE A 203 15.79 -3.54 14.93
CA PHE A 203 17.09 -3.58 14.26
C PHE A 203 17.83 -2.28 14.54
#